data_688dddc27539455fb7fe12769d3bd8ec
#
_entry.id   688dddc27539455fb7fe12769d3bd8ec
#
_cell.length_a   1.000
_cell.length_b   1.000
_cell.length_c   1.000
_cell.angle_alpha   90.00
_cell.angle_beta   90.00
_cell.angle_gamma   90.00
#
_symmetry.space_group_name_H-M   'P 1'
#
loop_
_entity.id
_entity.type
_entity.pdbx_description
1 polymer ?
#
loop_
_entity_poly.entity_id
_entity_poly.type
_entity_poly.pdbx_seq_one_letter_code
_entity_poly.pdbx_strand_id
1 'polypeptide(L)'
;MTVFDEFNEIKRKGLPQILVIFGESRELVGELKNQLLTEVNFEPTDLSQAYYDLTPSNSDLALEDLESLPFFSDSRLVILENLVNLTTAKKSVLDEKQLKRFENFLDDPPETTQLVLILYGKLDSRLKVVKKLKAKAALLEAQELKSQELIQYFSRISPLPKAVLSLIAAKSNDNFSVMKQNIDLVQTYALGREVTLDDVEKVVPKSLQDNIFALTDLIFKGKIDEARDLV
;
A
#
# COMPACT_ATOMS: atom_id res chain seq x y z
N MET A 1 1.34 5.42 15.94
CA MET A 1 1.65 6.18 14.71
C MET A 1 1.50 5.19 13.57
N THR A 2 0.64 5.44 12.62
CA THR A 2 0.41 4.56 11.48
C THR A 2 1.44 4.81 10.39
N VAL A 3 1.59 3.88 9.44
CA VAL A 3 2.46 4.07 8.27
C VAL A 3 2.06 5.32 7.46
N PHE A 4 0.78 5.69 7.45
CA PHE A 4 0.32 6.92 6.81
C PHE A 4 0.76 8.19 7.57
N ASP A 5 0.85 8.14 8.90
CA ASP A 5 1.38 9.25 9.70
C ASP A 5 2.89 9.42 9.42
N GLU A 6 3.64 8.32 9.33
CA GLU A 6 5.06 8.31 8.97
C GLU A 6 5.28 8.86 7.55
N PHE A 7 4.46 8.44 6.60
CA PHE A 7 4.51 8.98 5.24
C PHE A 7 4.19 10.48 5.20
N ASN A 8 3.21 10.95 5.95
CA ASN A 8 2.91 12.37 6.05
C ASN A 8 4.05 13.19 6.66
N GLU A 9 4.84 12.60 7.57
CA GLU A 9 6.05 13.25 8.06
C GLU A 9 7.15 13.34 6.99
N ILE A 10 7.32 12.27 6.20
CA ILE A 10 8.25 12.27 5.07
C ILE A 10 7.87 13.36 4.07
N LYS A 11 6.57 13.47 3.70
CA LYS A 11 6.09 14.51 2.79
C LYS A 11 6.44 15.92 3.28
N ARG A 12 6.24 16.20 4.57
CA ARG A 12 6.53 17.51 5.16
C ARG A 12 8.03 17.85 5.19
N LYS A 13 8.90 16.84 5.29
CA LYS A 13 10.37 17.03 5.31
C LYS A 13 11.01 17.02 3.94
N GLY A 14 10.27 16.64 2.91
CA GLY A 14 10.76 16.29 1.58
C GLY A 14 11.12 14.81 1.47
N LEU A 15 11.01 14.27 0.25
CA LEU A 15 11.36 12.87 0.01
C LEU A 15 12.85 12.63 0.29
N PRO A 16 13.19 11.55 1.01
CA PRO A 16 14.58 11.17 1.23
C PRO A 16 15.22 10.69 -0.09
N GLN A 17 16.54 10.65 -0.14
CA GLN A 17 17.26 10.14 -1.30
C GLN A 17 16.87 8.70 -1.64
N ILE A 18 16.62 7.85 -0.62
CA ILE A 18 16.13 6.49 -0.82
C ILE A 18 14.92 6.27 0.11
N LEU A 19 13.78 5.91 -0.49
CA LEU A 19 12.55 5.54 0.20
C LEU A 19 12.19 4.10 -0.15
N VAL A 20 11.83 3.30 0.83
CA VAL A 20 11.33 1.93 0.63
C VAL A 20 9.95 1.80 1.24
N ILE A 21 8.95 1.56 0.42
CA ILE A 21 7.58 1.22 0.81
C ILE A 21 7.43 -0.29 0.63
N PHE A 22 7.13 -1.01 1.70
CA PHE A 22 7.03 -2.47 1.64
C PHE A 22 5.99 -3.01 2.63
N GLY A 23 5.49 -4.21 2.41
CA GLY A 23 4.55 -4.87 3.31
C GLY A 23 3.84 -6.05 2.69
N GLU A 24 3.19 -6.86 3.51
CA GLU A 24 2.39 -8.01 3.06
C GLU A 24 1.00 -7.60 2.61
N SER A 25 0.46 -6.50 3.14
CA SER A 25 -0.81 -5.94 2.68
C SER A 25 -0.62 -5.18 1.37
N ARG A 26 -1.02 -5.83 0.26
CA ARG A 26 -0.95 -5.22 -1.08
C ARG A 26 -1.77 -3.94 -1.18
N GLU A 27 -2.88 -3.89 -0.48
CA GLU A 27 -3.81 -2.78 -0.46
C GLU A 27 -3.18 -1.54 0.19
N LEU A 28 -2.52 -1.72 1.34
CA LEU A 28 -1.84 -0.61 2.04
C LEU A 28 -0.61 -0.13 1.28
N VAL A 29 0.19 -1.04 0.72
CA VAL A 29 1.32 -0.68 -0.15
C VAL A 29 0.80 0.07 -1.37
N GLY A 30 -0.29 -0.39 -2.00
CA GLY A 30 -0.92 0.26 -3.15
C GLY A 30 -1.47 1.65 -2.81
N GLU A 31 -2.07 1.83 -1.63
CA GLU A 31 -2.55 3.13 -1.17
C GLU A 31 -1.39 4.12 -0.95
N LEU A 32 -0.31 3.68 -0.29
CA LEU A 32 0.91 4.49 -0.12
C LEU A 32 1.56 4.86 -1.46
N LYS A 33 1.59 3.91 -2.40
CA LYS A 33 2.05 4.16 -3.77
C LYS A 33 1.23 5.26 -4.44
N ASN A 34 -0.10 5.17 -4.39
CA ASN A 34 -0.98 6.17 -5.00
C ASN A 34 -0.77 7.55 -4.38
N GLN A 35 -0.64 7.62 -3.06
CA GLN A 35 -0.34 8.87 -2.36
C GLN A 35 1.04 9.42 -2.72
N LEU A 36 2.05 8.55 -2.88
CA LEU A 36 3.39 8.95 -3.35
C LEU A 36 3.32 9.54 -4.77
N LEU A 37 2.70 8.82 -5.71
CA LEU A 37 2.59 9.27 -7.11
C LEU A 37 1.88 10.62 -7.22
N THR A 38 0.84 10.84 -6.39
CA THR A 38 0.16 12.14 -6.28
C THR A 38 1.08 13.22 -5.70
N GLU A 39 1.83 12.90 -4.65
CA GLU A 39 2.73 13.86 -3.99
C GLU A 39 3.85 14.35 -4.90
N VAL A 40 4.45 13.44 -5.68
CA VAL A 40 5.52 13.78 -6.62
C VAL A 40 5.00 14.32 -7.96
N ASN A 41 3.68 14.47 -8.11
CA ASN A 41 3.04 14.82 -9.38
C ASN A 41 3.59 13.96 -10.53
N PHE A 42 3.56 12.62 -10.34
CA PHE A 42 4.15 11.71 -11.30
C PHE A 42 3.48 11.81 -12.66
N GLU A 43 4.26 12.11 -13.70
CA GLU A 43 3.82 12.14 -15.09
C GLU A 43 4.72 11.25 -15.95
N PRO A 44 4.17 10.24 -16.67
CA PRO A 44 4.97 9.32 -17.50
C PRO A 44 5.77 10.00 -18.62
N THR A 45 5.42 11.22 -18.97
CA THR A 45 6.08 12.02 -20.03
C THR A 45 7.18 12.92 -19.49
N ASP A 46 7.32 13.04 -18.16
CA ASP A 46 8.37 13.83 -17.54
C ASP A 46 9.70 13.06 -17.57
N LEU A 47 10.67 13.58 -18.31
CA LEU A 47 12.00 12.97 -18.45
C LEU A 47 12.83 12.97 -17.16
N SER A 48 12.41 13.70 -16.15
CA SER A 48 13.03 13.69 -14.82
C SER A 48 12.51 12.57 -13.93
N GLN A 49 11.48 11.86 -14.36
CA GLN A 49 10.82 10.79 -13.59
C GLN A 49 10.80 9.49 -14.40
N ALA A 50 11.12 8.39 -13.75
CA ALA A 50 11.03 7.06 -14.34
C ALA A 50 10.32 6.10 -13.39
N TYR A 51 9.44 5.27 -13.94
CA TYR A 51 8.72 4.25 -13.19
C TYR A 51 8.82 2.90 -13.89
N TYR A 52 9.28 1.90 -13.16
CA TYR A 52 9.43 0.54 -13.65
C TYR A 52 8.71 -0.45 -12.74
N ASP A 53 7.69 -1.12 -13.26
CA ASP A 53 7.25 -2.40 -12.73
C ASP A 53 8.25 -3.46 -13.22
N LEU A 54 9.13 -3.88 -12.32
CA LEU A 54 10.32 -4.65 -12.69
C LEU A 54 9.99 -6.06 -13.15
N THR A 55 10.54 -6.38 -14.29
CA THR A 55 10.57 -7.71 -14.90
C THR A 55 12.00 -8.01 -15.38
N PRO A 56 12.37 -9.27 -15.66
CA PRO A 56 13.68 -9.56 -16.24
C PRO A 56 13.95 -8.86 -17.57
N SER A 57 12.89 -8.49 -18.31
CA SER A 57 13.02 -7.85 -19.63
C SER A 57 13.30 -6.35 -19.59
N ASN A 58 12.98 -5.66 -18.49
CA ASN A 58 13.19 -4.21 -18.34
C ASN A 58 14.22 -3.84 -17.26
N SER A 59 14.79 -4.84 -16.59
CA SER A 59 15.70 -4.64 -15.45
C SER A 59 16.99 -3.89 -15.82
N ASP A 60 17.57 -4.15 -16.98
CA ASP A 60 18.77 -3.42 -17.44
C ASP A 60 18.47 -1.95 -17.69
N LEU A 61 17.37 -1.65 -18.39
CA LEU A 61 16.93 -0.28 -18.64
C LEU A 61 16.66 0.47 -17.34
N ALA A 62 16.01 -0.18 -16.38
CA ALA A 62 15.73 0.41 -15.07
C ALA A 62 17.01 0.74 -14.28
N LEU A 63 18.04 -0.12 -14.37
CA LEU A 63 19.34 0.14 -13.74
C LEU A 63 20.15 1.23 -14.48
N GLU A 64 20.09 1.27 -15.82
CA GLU A 64 20.68 2.34 -16.61
C GLU A 64 20.08 3.70 -16.24
N ASP A 65 18.77 3.76 -16.12
CA ASP A 65 18.08 4.97 -15.68
C ASP A 65 18.44 5.38 -14.25
N LEU A 66 18.59 4.41 -13.35
CA LEU A 66 18.98 4.66 -11.97
C LEU A 66 20.41 5.21 -11.85
N GLU A 67 21.33 4.74 -12.70
CA GLU A 67 22.75 5.13 -12.73
C GLU A 67 22.99 6.42 -13.53
N SER A 68 22.04 6.82 -14.39
CA SER A 68 22.21 7.99 -15.26
C SER A 68 21.99 9.30 -14.50
N LEU A 69 22.76 10.32 -14.88
CA LEU A 69 22.58 11.67 -14.37
C LEU A 69 21.42 12.39 -15.10
N PRO A 70 20.70 13.28 -14.43
CA PRO A 70 19.65 14.07 -15.08
C PRO A 70 20.25 15.03 -16.11
N PHE A 71 19.67 15.09 -17.32
CA PHE A 71 20.14 15.98 -18.41
C PHE A 71 19.34 17.28 -18.50
N PHE A 72 18.08 17.28 -18.06
CA PHE A 72 17.14 18.39 -18.26
C PHE A 72 16.57 18.94 -16.96
N SER A 73 17.00 18.44 -15.81
CA SER A 73 16.50 18.81 -14.49
C SER A 73 17.63 18.74 -13.45
N ASP A 74 17.43 19.37 -12.29
CA ASP A 74 18.41 19.33 -11.18
C ASP A 74 18.41 17.98 -10.44
N SER A 75 17.33 17.21 -10.57
CA SER A 75 17.18 15.91 -9.92
C SER A 75 16.38 14.93 -10.79
N ARG A 76 16.55 13.65 -10.50
CA ARG A 76 15.84 12.54 -11.13
C ARG A 76 15.17 11.67 -10.08
N LEU A 77 13.90 11.31 -10.32
CA LEU A 77 13.16 10.36 -9.51
C LEU A 77 13.05 9.02 -10.25
N VAL A 78 13.53 7.95 -9.65
CA VAL A 78 13.38 6.59 -10.19
C VAL A 78 12.56 5.76 -9.20
N ILE A 79 11.43 5.24 -9.68
CA ILE A 79 10.53 4.37 -8.90
C ILE A 79 10.67 2.96 -9.46
N LEU A 80 11.08 2.03 -8.59
CA LEU A 80 11.20 0.61 -8.91
C LEU A 80 10.17 -0.19 -8.11
N GLU A 81 9.18 -0.73 -8.78
CA GLU A 81 8.19 -1.62 -8.19
C GLU A 81 8.56 -3.08 -8.44
N ASN A 82 8.23 -3.97 -7.52
CA ASN A 82 8.43 -5.42 -7.65
C ASN A 82 9.89 -5.88 -7.73
N LEU A 83 10.84 -5.17 -7.10
CA LEU A 83 12.21 -5.70 -6.95
C LEU A 83 12.23 -6.86 -5.94
N VAL A 84 11.67 -8.00 -6.36
CA VAL A 84 11.44 -9.16 -5.51
C VAL A 84 12.72 -9.81 -4.97
N ASN A 85 13.88 -9.52 -5.58
CA ASN A 85 15.21 -9.93 -5.08
C ASN A 85 15.46 -9.48 -3.62
N LEU A 86 14.77 -8.45 -3.14
CA LEU A 86 14.95 -7.90 -1.79
C LEU A 86 14.01 -8.53 -0.76
N THR A 87 13.07 -9.35 -1.22
CA THR A 87 12.02 -9.93 -0.39
C THR A 87 12.31 -11.39 -0.06
N THR A 88 11.50 -11.97 0.83
CA THR A 88 11.55 -13.42 1.14
C THR A 88 10.99 -14.31 0.01
N ALA A 89 10.56 -13.74 -1.11
CA ALA A 89 10.08 -14.48 -2.27
C ALA A 89 11.22 -15.28 -2.91
N LYS A 90 10.87 -16.47 -3.44
CA LYS A 90 11.86 -17.34 -4.13
C LYS A 90 12.13 -16.92 -5.60
N LYS A 91 11.55 -15.82 -6.05
CA LYS A 91 11.70 -15.30 -7.41
C LYS A 91 12.82 -14.28 -7.46
N SER A 92 13.43 -14.13 -8.64
CA SER A 92 14.45 -13.11 -8.92
C SER A 92 14.06 -12.37 -10.20
N VAL A 93 14.23 -11.07 -10.20
CA VAL A 93 14.04 -10.19 -11.36
C VAL A 93 15.39 -9.71 -11.87
N LEU A 94 16.32 -9.42 -10.95
CA LEU A 94 17.71 -9.10 -11.27
C LEU A 94 18.56 -10.34 -11.23
N ASP A 95 19.44 -10.51 -12.21
CA ASP A 95 20.52 -11.48 -12.14
C ASP A 95 21.63 -11.04 -11.16
N GLU A 96 22.66 -11.87 -10.98
CA GLU A 96 23.76 -11.57 -10.04
C GLU A 96 24.55 -10.32 -10.42
N LYS A 97 24.76 -10.05 -11.71
CA LYS A 97 25.48 -8.86 -12.18
C LYS A 97 24.65 -7.60 -11.96
N GLN A 98 23.40 -7.66 -12.30
CA GLN A 98 22.43 -6.57 -12.10
C GLN A 98 22.25 -6.25 -10.60
N LEU A 99 22.13 -7.30 -9.76
CA LEU A 99 22.06 -7.09 -8.31
C LEU A 99 23.34 -6.43 -7.77
N LYS A 100 24.50 -6.79 -8.32
CA LYS A 100 25.76 -6.15 -7.96
C LYS A 100 25.84 -4.68 -8.40
N ARG A 101 25.30 -4.34 -9.58
CA ARG A 101 25.16 -2.93 -10.01
C ARG A 101 24.27 -2.16 -9.03
N PHE A 102 23.11 -2.73 -8.68
CA PHE A 102 22.21 -2.13 -7.69
C PHE A 102 22.87 -1.95 -6.32
N GLU A 103 23.65 -2.94 -5.83
CA GLU A 103 24.42 -2.80 -4.60
C GLU A 103 25.45 -1.67 -4.67
N ASN A 104 26.14 -1.52 -5.82
CA ASN A 104 27.10 -0.45 -6.02
C ASN A 104 26.43 0.93 -6.01
N PHE A 105 25.27 1.07 -6.66
CA PHE A 105 24.45 2.28 -6.56
C PHE A 105 24.12 2.63 -5.11
N LEU A 106 23.73 1.66 -4.30
CA LEU A 106 23.42 1.88 -2.87
C LEU A 106 24.66 2.29 -2.06
N ASP A 107 25.88 1.92 -2.49
CA ASP A 107 27.09 2.32 -1.79
C ASP A 107 27.39 3.81 -1.96
N ASP A 108 27.15 4.36 -3.14
CA ASP A 108 27.40 5.77 -3.49
C ASP A 108 26.30 6.28 -4.45
N PRO A 109 25.07 6.51 -3.94
CA PRO A 109 23.99 7.00 -4.78
C PRO A 109 24.23 8.47 -5.16
N PRO A 110 24.07 8.86 -6.45
CA PRO A 110 24.20 10.25 -6.87
C PRO A 110 23.25 11.16 -6.09
N GLU A 111 23.72 12.29 -5.61
CA GLU A 111 22.89 13.25 -4.85
C GLU A 111 21.69 13.77 -5.64
N THR A 112 21.82 13.77 -6.96
CA THR A 112 20.75 14.18 -7.89
C THR A 112 19.70 13.10 -8.14
N THR A 113 19.90 11.86 -7.68
CA THR A 113 18.98 10.74 -7.91
C THR A 113 18.23 10.38 -6.63
N GLN A 114 16.89 10.43 -6.71
CA GLN A 114 16.00 9.90 -5.68
C GLN A 114 15.49 8.52 -6.12
N LEU A 115 15.63 7.53 -5.26
CA LEU A 115 15.15 6.17 -5.49
C LEU A 115 13.98 5.86 -4.57
N VAL A 116 12.88 5.40 -5.17
CA VAL A 116 11.76 4.81 -4.42
C VAL A 116 11.62 3.34 -4.79
N LEU A 117 11.61 2.49 -3.79
CA LEU A 117 11.31 1.06 -3.94
C LEU A 117 9.91 0.77 -3.41
N ILE A 118 9.10 0.07 -4.21
CA ILE A 118 7.76 -0.39 -3.83
C ILE A 118 7.74 -1.91 -3.89
N LEU A 119 7.58 -2.57 -2.73
CA LEU A 119 7.78 -4.01 -2.59
C LEU A 119 6.58 -4.66 -1.90
N TYR A 120 6.07 -5.73 -2.48
CA TYR A 120 5.00 -6.53 -1.91
C TYR A 120 5.58 -7.76 -1.20
N GLY A 121 5.62 -7.71 0.12
CA GLY A 121 6.14 -8.75 0.98
C GLY A 121 7.14 -8.23 2.02
N LYS A 122 7.70 -9.16 2.81
CA LYS A 122 8.71 -8.87 3.82
C LYS A 122 10.09 -8.74 3.19
N LEU A 123 10.87 -7.76 3.65
CA LEU A 123 12.30 -7.66 3.30
C LEU A 123 13.08 -8.84 3.89
N ASP A 124 13.94 -9.48 3.09
CA ASP A 124 14.84 -10.53 3.57
C ASP A 124 16.07 -9.93 4.26
N SER A 125 15.99 -9.77 5.57
CA SER A 125 17.06 -9.18 6.40
C SER A 125 18.38 -9.97 6.41
N ARG A 126 18.42 -11.19 5.84
CA ARG A 126 19.65 -11.99 5.69
C ARG A 126 20.54 -11.44 4.56
N LEU A 127 19.91 -10.82 3.57
CA LEU A 127 20.60 -10.31 2.38
C LEU A 127 21.45 -9.08 2.72
N LYS A 128 22.67 -9.03 2.17
CA LYS A 128 23.59 -7.92 2.34
C LYS A 128 23.00 -6.60 1.80
N VAL A 129 22.37 -6.65 0.63
CA VAL A 129 21.72 -5.51 -0.01
C VAL A 129 20.60 -4.93 0.86
N VAL A 130 19.81 -5.76 1.53
CA VAL A 130 18.73 -5.31 2.43
C VAL A 130 19.31 -4.68 3.70
N LYS A 131 20.44 -5.18 4.22
CA LYS A 131 21.14 -4.55 5.35
C LYS A 131 21.65 -3.15 4.99
N LYS A 132 22.18 -2.97 3.76
CA LYS A 132 22.58 -1.66 3.24
C LYS A 132 21.39 -0.71 3.12
N LEU A 133 20.28 -1.17 2.54
CA LEU A 133 19.04 -0.38 2.45
C LEU A 133 18.56 0.08 3.83
N LYS A 134 18.50 -0.82 4.81
CA LYS A 134 18.08 -0.48 6.18
C LYS A 134 18.97 0.58 6.85
N ALA A 135 20.22 0.68 6.45
CA ALA A 135 21.15 1.67 6.99
C ALA A 135 21.05 3.05 6.32
N LYS A 136 20.57 3.13 5.08
CA LYS A 136 20.61 4.34 4.25
C LYS A 136 19.24 4.89 3.86
N ALA A 137 18.22 4.03 3.80
CA ALA A 137 16.89 4.38 3.32
C ALA A 137 15.92 4.73 4.46
N ALA A 138 14.96 5.59 4.17
CA ALA A 138 13.73 5.65 4.97
C ALA A 138 12.85 4.45 4.61
N LEU A 139 12.33 3.78 5.63
CA LEU A 139 11.54 2.56 5.48
C LEU A 139 10.11 2.82 5.93
N LEU A 140 9.15 2.51 5.08
CA LEU A 140 7.71 2.52 5.38
C LEU A 140 7.19 1.09 5.28
N GLU A 141 6.94 0.47 6.41
CA GLU A 141 6.37 -0.87 6.48
C GLU A 141 4.85 -0.80 6.58
N ALA A 142 4.17 -1.19 5.51
CA ALA A 142 2.71 -1.27 5.44
C ALA A 142 2.21 -2.51 6.20
N GLN A 143 2.09 -2.38 7.52
CA GLN A 143 1.47 -3.38 8.39
C GLN A 143 -0.04 -3.17 8.46
N GLU A 144 -0.79 -4.25 8.69
CA GLU A 144 -2.24 -4.17 8.87
C GLU A 144 -2.60 -3.19 9.99
N LEU A 145 -3.57 -2.33 9.69
CA LEU A 145 -4.06 -1.33 10.63
C LEU A 145 -5.09 -1.95 11.57
N LYS A 146 -5.03 -1.59 12.84
CA LYS A 146 -6.08 -1.94 13.80
C LYS A 146 -7.33 -1.10 13.58
N SER A 147 -8.47 -1.57 14.08
CA SER A 147 -9.77 -0.91 13.96
C SER A 147 -9.70 0.60 14.26
N GLN A 148 -9.08 1.00 15.35
CA GLN A 148 -8.97 2.42 15.71
C GLN A 148 -8.11 3.22 14.71
N GLU A 149 -7.06 2.61 14.18
CA GLU A 149 -6.16 3.24 13.20
C GLU A 149 -6.87 3.40 11.84
N LEU A 150 -7.66 2.39 11.44
CA LEU A 150 -8.52 2.46 10.26
C LEU A 150 -9.54 3.60 10.37
N ILE A 151 -10.28 3.64 11.48
CA ILE A 151 -11.26 4.70 11.74
C ILE A 151 -10.59 6.08 11.74
N GLN A 152 -9.42 6.21 12.35
CA GLN A 152 -8.66 7.45 12.36
C GLN A 152 -8.20 7.87 10.96
N TYR A 153 -7.69 6.92 10.16
CA TYR A 153 -7.28 7.17 8.78
C TYR A 153 -8.46 7.64 7.94
N PHE A 154 -9.56 6.87 7.92
CA PHE A 154 -10.73 7.20 7.10
C PHE A 154 -11.48 8.45 7.58
N SER A 155 -11.41 8.81 8.86
CA SER A 155 -11.99 10.08 9.36
C SER A 155 -11.27 11.33 8.84
N ARG A 156 -10.04 11.19 8.34
CA ARG A 156 -9.27 12.30 7.74
C ARG A 156 -9.56 12.50 6.25
N ILE A 157 -9.97 11.45 5.57
CA ILE A 157 -10.14 11.44 4.11
C ILE A 157 -11.60 11.29 3.67
N SER A 158 -12.51 11.00 4.60
CA SER A 158 -13.94 10.82 4.34
C SER A 158 -14.76 11.78 5.22
N PRO A 159 -15.83 12.36 4.69
CA PRO A 159 -16.72 13.24 5.46
C PRO A 159 -17.65 12.47 6.42
N LEU A 160 -17.53 11.15 6.53
CA LEU A 160 -18.45 10.32 7.29
C LEU A 160 -18.27 10.50 8.81
N PRO A 161 -19.37 10.53 9.58
CA PRO A 161 -19.31 10.58 11.04
C PRO A 161 -18.54 9.37 11.62
N LYS A 162 -17.83 9.59 12.73
CA LYS A 162 -17.03 8.52 13.37
C LYS A 162 -17.86 7.28 13.73
N ALA A 163 -19.11 7.47 14.15
CA ALA A 163 -20.02 6.35 14.46
C ALA A 163 -20.30 5.49 13.23
N VAL A 164 -20.51 6.12 12.07
CA VAL A 164 -20.70 5.43 10.78
C VAL A 164 -19.43 4.66 10.38
N LEU A 165 -18.26 5.31 10.48
CA LEU A 165 -16.98 4.66 10.19
C LEU A 165 -16.71 3.48 11.13
N SER A 166 -17.08 3.58 12.41
CA SER A 166 -16.93 2.49 13.37
C SER A 166 -17.79 1.29 13.01
N LEU A 167 -19.02 1.51 12.58
CA LEU A 167 -19.93 0.44 12.13
C LEU A 167 -19.41 -0.21 10.83
N ILE A 168 -18.94 0.59 9.87
CA ILE A 168 -18.34 0.08 8.64
C ILE A 168 -17.09 -0.74 8.94
N ALA A 169 -16.20 -0.28 9.83
CA ALA A 169 -14.99 -1.01 10.23
C ALA A 169 -15.35 -2.39 10.80
N ALA A 170 -16.33 -2.45 11.73
CA ALA A 170 -16.81 -3.71 12.30
C ALA A 170 -17.34 -4.66 11.20
N LYS A 171 -18.21 -4.16 10.30
CA LYS A 171 -18.75 -4.97 9.19
C LYS A 171 -17.68 -5.38 8.16
N SER A 172 -16.56 -4.67 8.11
CA SER A 172 -15.42 -4.95 7.23
C SER A 172 -14.37 -5.87 7.87
N ASN A 173 -14.59 -6.37 9.08
CA ASN A 173 -13.60 -7.14 9.86
C ASN A 173 -12.24 -6.43 9.94
N ASP A 174 -12.25 -5.12 10.11
CA ASP A 174 -11.06 -4.28 10.14
C ASP A 174 -10.14 -4.43 8.90
N ASN A 175 -10.68 -4.91 7.78
CA ASN A 175 -9.94 -4.99 6.53
C ASN A 175 -9.97 -3.64 5.79
N PHE A 176 -8.81 -3.09 5.49
CA PHE A 176 -8.65 -1.78 4.86
C PHE A 176 -9.40 -1.68 3.52
N SER A 177 -9.21 -2.66 2.64
CA SER A 177 -9.80 -2.67 1.29
C SER A 177 -11.32 -2.77 1.33
N VAL A 178 -11.82 -3.68 2.18
CA VAL A 178 -13.27 -3.88 2.36
C VAL A 178 -13.90 -2.63 2.98
N MET A 179 -13.24 -2.03 3.97
CA MET A 179 -13.72 -0.78 4.58
C MET A 179 -13.79 0.36 3.57
N LYS A 180 -12.77 0.50 2.71
CA LYS A 180 -12.73 1.51 1.64
C LYS A 180 -13.90 1.31 0.67
N GLN A 181 -14.10 0.09 0.19
CA GLN A 181 -15.22 -0.26 -0.70
C GLN A 181 -16.59 0.00 -0.06
N ASN A 182 -16.75 -0.34 1.22
CA ASN A 182 -17.99 -0.10 1.95
C ASN A 182 -18.26 1.39 2.19
N ILE A 183 -17.21 2.21 2.40
CA ILE A 183 -17.32 3.66 2.46
C ILE A 183 -17.84 4.21 1.13
N ASP A 184 -17.23 3.80 0.02
CA ASP A 184 -17.65 4.24 -1.32
C ASP A 184 -19.08 3.80 -1.63
N LEU A 185 -19.47 2.60 -1.21
CA LEU A 185 -20.82 2.05 -1.38
C LEU A 185 -21.86 2.89 -0.64
N VAL A 186 -21.65 3.20 0.64
CA VAL A 186 -22.62 3.99 1.41
C VAL A 186 -22.71 5.43 0.95
N GLN A 187 -21.60 6.03 0.53
CA GLN A 187 -21.57 7.38 -0.03
C GLN A 187 -22.32 7.43 -1.37
N THR A 188 -22.13 6.44 -2.23
CA THR A 188 -22.86 6.31 -3.48
C THR A 188 -24.36 6.13 -3.24
N TYR A 189 -24.74 5.28 -2.27
CA TYR A 189 -26.15 5.09 -1.90
C TYR A 189 -26.80 6.37 -1.37
N ALA A 190 -26.05 7.14 -0.60
CA ALA A 190 -26.57 8.38 0.00
C ALA A 190 -26.79 9.52 -1.02
N LEU A 191 -26.24 9.45 -2.24
CA LEU A 191 -26.42 10.44 -3.32
C LEU A 191 -26.19 11.89 -2.83
N GLY A 192 -25.18 12.12 -2.00
CA GLY A 192 -24.82 13.44 -1.47
C GLY A 192 -25.55 13.90 -0.21
N ARG A 193 -26.52 13.14 0.30
CA ARG A 193 -27.09 13.37 1.64
C ARG A 193 -26.18 12.84 2.74
N GLU A 194 -26.43 13.25 3.96
CA GLU A 194 -25.71 12.71 5.10
C GLU A 194 -25.96 11.20 5.25
N VAL A 195 -24.88 10.43 5.45
CA VAL A 195 -24.94 8.97 5.66
C VAL A 195 -25.30 8.69 7.12
N THR A 196 -26.28 7.83 7.31
CA THR A 196 -26.76 7.38 8.62
C THR A 196 -26.30 5.97 8.95
N LEU A 197 -26.43 5.54 10.20
CA LEU A 197 -26.17 4.14 10.61
C LEU A 197 -27.14 3.17 9.92
N ASP A 198 -28.38 3.59 9.69
CA ASP A 198 -29.40 2.79 9.00
C ASP A 198 -29.03 2.53 7.53
N ASP A 199 -28.38 3.50 6.88
CA ASP A 199 -27.85 3.30 5.52
C ASP A 199 -26.78 2.21 5.49
N VAL A 200 -25.85 2.23 6.45
CA VAL A 200 -24.82 1.20 6.57
C VAL A 200 -25.44 -0.18 6.80
N GLU A 201 -26.45 -0.26 7.68
CA GLU A 201 -27.13 -1.54 7.93
C GLU A 201 -27.84 -2.08 6.69
N LYS A 202 -28.39 -1.19 5.86
CA LYS A 202 -29.12 -1.57 4.64
C LYS A 202 -28.23 -2.01 3.50
N VAL A 203 -27.08 -1.34 3.31
CA VAL A 203 -26.31 -1.53 2.06
C VAL A 203 -24.97 -2.24 2.27
N VAL A 204 -24.39 -2.19 3.46
CA VAL A 204 -23.14 -2.91 3.74
C VAL A 204 -23.45 -4.34 4.13
N PRO A 205 -23.02 -5.34 3.35
CA PRO A 205 -23.29 -6.74 3.66
C PRO A 205 -22.69 -7.14 5.01
N LYS A 206 -23.29 -8.12 5.65
CA LYS A 206 -22.67 -8.76 6.81
C LYS A 206 -21.36 -9.43 6.37
N SER A 207 -20.38 -9.46 7.25
CA SER A 207 -19.13 -10.14 6.94
C SER A 207 -19.37 -11.64 6.71
N LEU A 208 -18.51 -12.28 5.90
CA LEU A 208 -18.57 -13.75 5.71
C LEU A 208 -18.48 -14.47 7.06
N GLN A 209 -17.73 -13.94 8.00
CA GLN A 209 -17.58 -14.52 9.34
C GLN A 209 -18.87 -14.43 10.14
N ASP A 210 -19.58 -13.28 10.09
CA ASP A 210 -20.90 -13.13 10.72
C ASP A 210 -21.92 -14.07 10.10
N ASN A 211 -21.88 -14.23 8.77
CA ASN A 211 -22.77 -15.16 8.06
C ASN A 211 -22.49 -16.62 8.47
N ILE A 212 -21.22 -17.02 8.60
CA ILE A 212 -20.85 -18.36 9.05
C ILE A 212 -21.33 -18.61 10.50
N PHE A 213 -21.11 -17.64 11.40
CA PHE A 213 -21.60 -17.75 12.78
C PHE A 213 -23.14 -17.80 12.85
N ALA A 214 -23.83 -16.94 12.11
CA ALA A 214 -25.29 -16.96 12.02
C ALA A 214 -25.80 -18.28 11.48
N LEU A 215 -25.20 -18.81 10.42
CA LEU A 215 -25.54 -20.11 9.84
C LEU A 215 -25.35 -21.25 10.86
N THR A 216 -24.20 -21.23 11.55
CA THR A 216 -23.89 -22.24 12.57
C THR A 216 -24.91 -22.20 13.73
N ASP A 217 -25.24 -21.00 14.20
CA ASP A 217 -26.25 -20.82 15.27
C ASP A 217 -27.64 -21.28 14.86
N LEU A 218 -28.07 -21.01 13.61
CA LEU A 218 -29.33 -21.49 13.05
C LEU A 218 -29.37 -23.01 12.95
N ILE A 219 -28.26 -23.64 12.52
CA ILE A 219 -28.14 -25.10 12.46
C ILE A 219 -28.24 -25.72 13.86
N PHE A 220 -27.50 -25.17 14.85
CA PHE A 220 -27.57 -25.66 16.24
C PHE A 220 -28.96 -25.49 16.89
N LYS A 221 -29.70 -24.45 16.50
CA LYS A 221 -31.10 -24.22 16.95
C LYS A 221 -32.13 -25.04 16.16
N GLY A 222 -31.72 -25.85 15.19
CA GLY A 222 -32.60 -26.65 14.36
C GLY A 222 -33.44 -25.86 13.36
N LYS A 223 -33.08 -24.58 13.10
CA LYS A 223 -33.82 -23.69 12.20
C LYS A 223 -33.28 -23.81 10.76
N ILE A 224 -33.51 -24.98 10.16
CA ILE A 224 -32.93 -25.37 8.88
C ILE A 224 -33.43 -24.49 7.72
N ASP A 225 -34.70 -24.08 7.75
CA ASP A 225 -35.29 -23.25 6.70
C ASP A 225 -34.67 -21.82 6.73
N GLU A 226 -34.52 -21.21 7.93
CA GLU A 226 -33.86 -19.92 8.09
C GLU A 226 -32.36 -20.01 7.71
N ALA A 227 -31.69 -21.14 7.95
CA ALA A 227 -30.31 -21.37 7.55
C ALA A 227 -30.17 -21.46 6.02
N ARG A 228 -31.16 -22.01 5.32
CA ARG A 228 -31.16 -22.08 3.84
C ARG A 228 -31.35 -20.71 3.20
N ASP A 229 -32.15 -19.84 3.81
CA ASP A 229 -32.38 -18.47 3.30
C ASP A 229 -31.17 -17.54 3.51
N LEU A 230 -30.21 -17.95 4.34
CA LEU A 230 -29.00 -17.19 4.61
C LEU A 230 -27.85 -17.46 3.61
N VAL A 231 -27.92 -18.55 2.84
CA VAL A 231 -26.92 -19.01 1.88
C VAL A 231 -27.32 -18.65 0.46
#